data_38a0ab5f39260e235c58071251597688
#
_entry.id   38a0ab5f39260e235c58071251597688
#
_cell.length_a   1.000
_cell.length_b   1.000
_cell.length_c   1.000
_cell.angle_alpha   90.00
_cell.angle_beta   90.00
_cell.angle_gamma   90.00
#
_symmetry.space_group_name_H-M   'P 1'
#
loop_
_entity.id
_entity.type
_entity.pdbx_description
1 polymer ?
#
loop_
_entity_poly.entity_id
_entity_poly.type
_entity_poly.pdbx_seq_one_letter_code
_entity_poly.pdbx_strand_id
1 'polypeptide(L)'
;MYVTAIPSFTGDAHPYGGGDPYADYRTADFPFTQYVNLAARTLGASVIAANDEFFAQRENLLMPGRAEFDPEHFGHKGKIMDGWETRRRRGASAEHPWPTAEDHDWALVRLGAPGVIRGIVVDTAHFRGNYPQAVSVEGTSVAGSPSPEELLGDDVKWTTLVPRTPVGGHAANGFEVPLEQCFTHLRVNQHPDGGIARLRVYGEVVPDPAWLEVLGAFDVVALENGGRAEDASNLFYSPASNTIQPGRSRKMDDGWETRRRRDQGHDWIRYRLVAQSRIRAIEIDTAYLKGNSAGWASVSVRDGDAGDWREILPRTRLQPDTNHRFVLPEPAVGTHARVDIFPDGGISRLRLFGSLTEAGTAALSARHREVGG
;
A
#
# COMPACT_ATOMS: atom_id res chain seq x y z
N MET A 1 11.82 2.10 20.61
CA MET A 1 12.76 0.98 20.30
C MET A 1 12.19 0.28 19.10
N TYR A 2 12.85 0.40 17.96
CA TYR A 2 12.36 -0.22 16.71
C TYR A 2 12.59 -1.72 16.78
N VAL A 3 11.53 -2.50 16.66
CA VAL A 3 11.63 -3.96 16.58
C VAL A 3 11.81 -4.31 15.11
N THR A 4 12.95 -4.87 14.77
CA THR A 4 13.21 -5.40 13.43
C THR A 4 12.87 -6.87 13.42
N ALA A 5 11.84 -7.26 12.67
CA ALA A 5 11.57 -8.65 12.38
C ALA A 5 12.22 -8.98 11.03
N ILE A 6 13.17 -9.89 11.02
CA ILE A 6 13.83 -10.39 9.82
C ILE A 6 13.44 -11.84 9.64
N PRO A 7 12.37 -12.17 8.88
CA PRO A 7 12.10 -13.55 8.52
C PRO A 7 13.27 -14.08 7.68
N SER A 8 14.00 -15.04 8.22
CA SER A 8 15.06 -15.71 7.48
C SER A 8 14.48 -16.69 6.47
N PHE A 9 14.96 -16.63 5.24
CA PHE A 9 14.64 -17.61 4.22
C PHE A 9 15.70 -18.71 4.23
N THR A 10 15.25 -19.96 4.33
CA THR A 10 16.12 -21.12 4.27
C THR A 10 16.36 -21.47 2.80
N GLY A 11 17.24 -20.81 2.15
CA GLY A 11 17.57 -21.11 0.77
C GLY A 11 19.07 -21.25 0.57
N ASP A 12 19.45 -21.81 -0.56
CA ASP A 12 20.84 -21.85 -0.97
C ASP A 12 21.39 -20.42 -1.10
N ALA A 13 22.54 -20.17 -0.54
CA ALA A 13 23.24 -18.89 -0.65
C ALA A 13 23.79 -18.64 -2.08
N HIS A 14 23.64 -19.58 -3.01
CA HIS A 14 24.08 -19.41 -4.39
C HIS A 14 23.28 -18.30 -5.08
N PRO A 15 23.92 -17.20 -5.55
CA PRO A 15 23.23 -16.01 -6.00
C PRO A 15 22.31 -16.21 -7.23
N TYR A 16 22.61 -17.22 -8.04
CA TYR A 16 21.87 -17.49 -9.28
C TYR A 16 21.17 -18.86 -9.28
N GLY A 17 21.21 -19.57 -8.19
CA GLY A 17 20.74 -20.96 -8.10
C GLY A 17 19.22 -21.10 -7.85
N GLY A 18 18.45 -20.05 -7.94
CA GLY A 18 17.05 -20.11 -7.48
C GLY A 18 17.02 -20.17 -5.94
N GLY A 19 16.52 -21.20 -5.39
CA GLY A 19 16.41 -21.40 -3.94
C GLY A 19 14.96 -21.59 -3.52
N ASP A 20 14.73 -21.73 -2.23
CA ASP A 20 13.41 -21.91 -1.68
C ASP A 20 12.43 -20.79 -2.09
N PRO A 21 11.15 -21.11 -2.20
CA PRO A 21 10.15 -20.11 -2.48
C PRO A 21 10.28 -18.94 -1.49
N TYR A 22 10.34 -17.75 -2.04
CA TYR A 22 10.36 -16.52 -1.26
C TYR A 22 9.09 -16.42 -0.42
N ALA A 23 9.24 -16.30 0.91
CA ALA A 23 8.10 -16.11 1.79
C ALA A 23 7.42 -14.77 1.51
N ASP A 24 6.11 -14.80 1.31
CA ASP A 24 5.34 -13.58 1.09
C ASP A 24 5.24 -12.81 2.42
N TYR A 25 5.83 -11.61 2.48
CA TYR A 25 5.72 -10.74 3.66
C TYR A 25 4.27 -10.32 3.97
N ARG A 26 3.33 -10.50 3.02
CA ARG A 26 1.88 -10.34 3.28
C ARG A 26 1.35 -11.45 4.18
N THR A 27 2.04 -12.58 4.23
CA THR A 27 1.76 -13.71 5.14
C THR A 27 2.77 -13.79 6.27
N ALA A 28 3.81 -12.93 6.28
CA ALA A 28 4.71 -12.79 7.41
C ALA A 28 3.94 -12.14 8.57
N ASP A 29 4.33 -12.52 9.79
CA ASP A 29 3.69 -12.04 11.01
C ASP A 29 4.13 -10.60 11.37
N PHE A 30 3.91 -9.66 10.44
CA PHE A 30 4.09 -8.23 10.67
C PHE A 30 2.74 -7.60 10.98
N PRO A 31 2.50 -7.15 12.21
CA PRO A 31 1.19 -6.62 12.63
C PRO A 31 0.73 -5.42 11.80
N PHE A 32 1.65 -4.65 11.23
CA PHE A 32 1.34 -3.46 10.42
C PHE A 32 0.92 -3.76 8.98
N THR A 33 1.02 -4.99 8.48
CA THR A 33 0.64 -5.32 7.08
C THR A 33 -0.86 -5.28 6.83
N GLN A 34 -1.66 -5.17 7.89
CA GLN A 34 -3.11 -4.93 7.79
C GLN A 34 -3.45 -3.51 7.31
N TYR A 35 -2.52 -2.55 7.41
CA TYR A 35 -2.71 -1.20 6.95
C TYR A 35 -2.54 -1.07 5.42
N VAL A 36 -2.93 0.07 4.88
CA VAL A 36 -2.75 0.40 3.46
C VAL A 36 -1.28 0.57 3.14
N ASN A 37 -0.82 0.03 2.01
CA ASN A 37 0.51 0.33 1.51
C ASN A 37 0.52 1.72 0.86
N LEU A 38 0.97 2.72 1.60
CA LEU A 38 1.06 4.11 1.16
C LEU A 38 2.03 4.32 -0.01
N ALA A 39 2.99 3.40 -0.20
CA ALA A 39 3.92 3.39 -1.32
C ALA A 39 3.41 2.58 -2.52
N ALA A 40 2.13 2.20 -2.56
CA ALA A 40 1.58 1.45 -3.68
C ALA A 40 1.44 2.31 -4.95
N ARG A 41 1.95 1.80 -6.09
CA ARG A 41 1.78 2.43 -7.41
C ARG A 41 0.29 2.62 -7.76
N THR A 42 -0.54 1.67 -7.37
CA THR A 42 -2.00 1.73 -7.58
C THR A 42 -2.66 2.85 -6.80
N LEU A 43 -2.04 3.31 -5.69
CA LEU A 43 -2.48 4.47 -4.92
C LEU A 43 -1.90 5.79 -5.46
N GLY A 44 -0.97 5.74 -6.41
CA GLY A 44 -0.34 6.91 -7.00
C GLY A 44 1.07 7.21 -6.48
N ALA A 45 1.68 6.31 -5.71
CA ALA A 45 3.06 6.47 -5.26
C ALA A 45 4.07 6.38 -6.41
N SER A 46 5.21 7.05 -6.27
CA SER A 46 6.28 7.05 -7.27
C SER A 46 7.65 7.21 -6.62
N VAL A 47 8.69 6.66 -7.28
CA VAL A 47 10.08 6.96 -6.95
C VAL A 47 10.50 8.13 -7.83
N ILE A 48 10.64 9.31 -7.24
CA ILE A 48 10.85 10.56 -8.01
C ILE A 48 12.32 10.81 -8.37
N ALA A 49 13.25 10.29 -7.58
CA ALA A 49 14.69 10.38 -7.87
C ALA A 49 15.47 9.26 -7.15
N ALA A 50 16.66 8.98 -7.66
CA ALA A 50 17.70 8.20 -6.99
C ALA A 50 19.07 8.74 -7.44
N ASN A 51 20.09 8.62 -6.58
CA ASN A 51 21.43 9.07 -6.94
C ASN A 51 22.19 8.10 -7.86
N ASP A 52 21.84 6.81 -7.82
CA ASP A 52 22.37 5.79 -8.71
C ASP A 52 21.32 4.71 -9.00
N GLU A 53 21.27 4.23 -10.23
CA GLU A 53 20.39 3.15 -10.68
C GLU A 53 21.05 2.39 -11.84
N PHE A 54 22.38 2.21 -11.76
CA PHE A 54 23.16 1.69 -12.87
C PHE A 54 22.77 0.28 -13.28
N PHE A 55 22.58 -0.63 -12.32
CA PHE A 55 22.26 -2.03 -12.62
C PHE A 55 20.77 -2.25 -12.82
N ALA A 56 19.94 -1.64 -11.96
CA ALA A 56 18.48 -1.78 -12.05
C ALA A 56 17.78 -0.50 -11.57
N GLN A 57 16.72 -0.14 -12.30
CA GLN A 57 16.04 1.15 -12.18
C GLN A 57 15.21 1.25 -10.89
N ARG A 58 15.17 2.45 -10.32
CA ARG A 58 14.51 2.79 -9.06
C ARG A 58 13.01 2.48 -9.03
N GLU A 59 12.33 2.57 -10.19
CA GLU A 59 10.90 2.33 -10.27
C GLU A 59 10.48 0.93 -9.83
N ASN A 60 11.40 -0.05 -9.92
CA ASN A 60 11.15 -1.41 -9.48
C ASN A 60 10.86 -1.51 -7.97
N LEU A 61 11.33 -0.56 -7.15
CA LEU A 61 11.04 -0.49 -5.71
C LEU A 61 9.55 -0.57 -5.40
N LEU A 62 8.71 0.04 -6.24
CA LEU A 62 7.27 0.16 -6.01
C LEU A 62 6.42 -0.72 -6.92
N MET A 63 7.03 -1.64 -7.68
CA MET A 63 6.26 -2.58 -8.50
C MET A 63 5.28 -3.37 -7.62
N PRO A 64 4.01 -3.55 -8.07
CA PRO A 64 2.97 -4.18 -7.24
C PRO A 64 3.23 -5.64 -6.92
N GLY A 65 3.80 -6.38 -7.89
CA GLY A 65 4.10 -7.81 -7.76
C GLY A 65 5.29 -8.11 -6.85
N ARG A 66 5.47 -9.39 -6.57
CA ARG A 66 6.73 -9.91 -6.02
C ARG A 66 7.86 -9.65 -7.01
N ALA A 67 9.09 -9.63 -6.51
CA ALA A 67 10.26 -9.66 -7.37
C ALA A 67 10.37 -11.03 -8.04
N GLU A 68 10.71 -11.00 -9.31
CA GLU A 68 10.96 -12.20 -10.12
C GLU A 68 12.47 -12.39 -10.32
N PHE A 69 12.90 -13.62 -10.52
CA PHE A 69 14.29 -13.94 -10.77
C PHE A 69 14.41 -14.97 -11.88
N ASP A 70 15.09 -14.57 -12.95
CA ASP A 70 15.47 -15.45 -14.04
C ASP A 70 17.01 -15.61 -14.04
N PRO A 71 17.55 -16.80 -13.71
CA PRO A 71 18.98 -17.02 -13.63
C PRO A 71 19.72 -16.81 -14.97
N GLU A 72 19.04 -16.90 -16.09
CA GLU A 72 19.60 -16.75 -17.43
C GLU A 72 19.53 -15.33 -17.99
N HIS A 73 18.84 -14.41 -17.30
CA HIS A 73 18.62 -13.06 -17.79
C HIS A 73 19.80 -12.14 -17.52
N PHE A 74 20.64 -11.89 -18.53
CA PHE A 74 21.78 -10.97 -18.49
C PHE A 74 21.67 -9.88 -19.55
N GLY A 75 22.08 -8.67 -19.19
CA GLY A 75 22.26 -7.54 -20.08
C GLY A 75 23.75 -7.17 -20.23
N HIS A 76 24.01 -6.11 -21.00
CA HIS A 76 25.39 -5.63 -21.20
C HIS A 76 26.04 -5.05 -19.92
N LYS A 77 25.24 -4.74 -18.91
CA LYS A 77 25.72 -4.26 -17.60
C LYS A 77 25.92 -5.41 -16.59
N GLY A 78 25.55 -6.63 -16.93
CA GLY A 78 25.63 -7.80 -16.06
C GLY A 78 24.29 -8.48 -15.85
N LYS A 79 24.12 -9.13 -14.69
CA LYS A 79 22.87 -9.78 -14.30
C LYS A 79 21.75 -8.74 -14.13
N ILE A 80 20.58 -9.02 -14.73
CA ILE A 80 19.41 -8.19 -14.55
C ILE A 80 18.64 -8.68 -13.32
N MET A 81 18.45 -7.78 -12.35
CA MET A 81 17.71 -8.03 -11.12
C MET A 81 16.40 -7.23 -11.13
N ASP A 82 15.34 -7.82 -10.59
CA ASP A 82 14.06 -7.16 -10.41
C ASP A 82 14.03 -6.41 -9.06
N GLY A 83 14.59 -5.22 -9.08
CA GLY A 83 14.72 -4.31 -7.93
C GLY A 83 15.41 -3.03 -8.34
N TRP A 84 15.74 -2.20 -7.39
CA TRP A 84 16.63 -1.05 -7.53
C TRP A 84 18.03 -1.48 -7.12
N GLU A 85 19.01 -1.38 -8.03
CA GLU A 85 20.38 -1.80 -7.75
C GLU A 85 21.39 -0.76 -8.23
N THR A 86 22.29 -0.37 -7.33
CA THR A 86 23.30 0.66 -7.54
C THR A 86 24.69 0.05 -7.81
N ARG A 87 25.60 0.89 -8.29
CA ARG A 87 27.01 0.51 -8.47
C ARG A 87 27.67 0.26 -7.11
N ARG A 88 28.66 -0.64 -7.11
CA ARG A 88 29.50 -0.81 -5.92
C ARG A 88 30.29 0.45 -5.64
N ARG A 89 30.14 1.00 -4.44
CA ARG A 89 30.97 2.11 -3.96
C ARG A 89 32.38 1.65 -3.67
N ARG A 90 33.31 2.52 -3.93
CA ARG A 90 34.76 2.32 -3.72
C ARG A 90 35.29 3.46 -2.88
N GLY A 91 36.33 3.18 -2.11
CA GLY A 91 37.08 4.20 -1.41
C GLY A 91 37.90 5.10 -2.35
N ALA A 92 38.50 6.11 -1.77
CA ALA A 92 39.17 7.19 -2.49
C ALA A 92 40.52 6.80 -3.13
N SER A 93 41.20 5.74 -2.63
CA SER A 93 42.53 5.34 -3.09
C SER A 93 42.80 3.85 -2.94
N ALA A 94 43.93 3.36 -3.45
CA ALA A 94 44.37 1.96 -3.29
C ALA A 94 44.68 1.65 -1.81
N GLU A 95 45.10 2.62 -1.04
CA GLU A 95 45.39 2.48 0.40
C GLU A 95 44.09 2.47 1.23
N HIS A 96 43.04 3.11 0.70
CA HIS A 96 41.72 3.19 1.31
C HIS A 96 40.66 2.76 0.28
N PRO A 97 40.58 1.48 -0.09
CA PRO A 97 39.71 1.01 -1.17
C PRO A 97 38.24 0.82 -0.75
N TRP A 98 37.95 0.92 0.53
CA TRP A 98 36.60 0.70 1.08
C TRP A 98 35.80 1.99 1.15
N PRO A 99 34.47 1.93 0.96
CA PRO A 99 33.60 3.06 1.23
C PRO A 99 33.67 3.49 2.69
N THR A 100 33.38 4.74 2.95
CA THR A 100 33.30 5.30 4.30
C THR A 100 31.98 4.96 4.98
N ALA A 101 31.86 5.26 6.27
CA ALA A 101 30.61 5.05 6.99
C ALA A 101 29.49 6.00 6.55
N GLU A 102 29.82 7.13 5.96
CA GLU A 102 28.90 8.15 5.45
C GLU A 102 28.40 7.82 4.03
N ASP A 103 29.13 6.95 3.32
CA ASP A 103 28.75 6.58 1.96
C ASP A 103 27.42 5.81 1.95
N HIS A 104 26.49 6.28 1.12
CA HIS A 104 25.21 5.63 0.89
C HIS A 104 24.63 6.03 -0.45
N ASP A 105 23.77 5.17 -0.97
CA ASP A 105 22.89 5.50 -2.09
C ASP A 105 21.48 5.73 -1.58
N TRP A 106 20.76 6.62 -2.25
CA TRP A 106 19.42 7.02 -1.82
C TRP A 106 18.41 7.04 -2.96
N ALA A 107 17.15 6.81 -2.60
CA ALA A 107 16.00 7.02 -3.46
C ALA A 107 14.94 7.87 -2.73
N LEU A 108 14.37 8.83 -3.44
CA LEU A 108 13.25 9.65 -2.97
C LEU A 108 11.94 9.07 -3.45
N VAL A 109 11.03 8.82 -2.51
CA VAL A 109 9.72 8.23 -2.76
C VAL A 109 8.63 9.20 -2.36
N ARG A 110 7.73 9.52 -3.31
CA ARG A 110 6.48 10.19 -2.99
C ARG A 110 5.44 9.15 -2.65
N LEU A 111 4.79 9.27 -1.51
CA LEU A 111 3.67 8.40 -1.11
C LEU A 111 2.44 8.67 -2.00
N GLY A 112 1.63 7.66 -2.21
CA GLY A 112 0.39 7.75 -3.01
C GLY A 112 -0.71 8.55 -2.31
N ALA A 113 -0.65 8.60 -0.98
CA ALA A 113 -1.47 9.47 -0.15
C ALA A 113 -0.66 9.89 1.07
N PRO A 114 -0.87 11.10 1.63
CA PRO A 114 -0.33 11.47 2.93
C PRO A 114 -0.79 10.51 4.01
N GLY A 115 0.05 10.18 4.96
CA GLY A 115 -0.38 9.26 6.02
C GLY A 115 0.58 9.09 7.17
N VAL A 116 0.06 8.50 8.23
CA VAL A 116 0.81 8.06 9.40
C VAL A 116 1.35 6.66 9.14
N ILE A 117 2.67 6.53 9.11
CA ILE A 117 3.34 5.26 8.79
C ILE A 117 3.38 4.40 10.05
N ARG A 118 2.94 3.13 9.92
CA ARG A 118 2.93 2.14 10.99
C ARG A 118 4.04 1.10 10.83
N GLY A 119 4.49 0.88 9.62
CA GLY A 119 5.59 -0.04 9.36
C GLY A 119 6.11 0.03 7.94
N ILE A 120 7.36 -0.39 7.79
CA ILE A 120 8.08 -0.39 6.51
C ILE A 120 8.66 -1.78 6.29
N VAL A 121 8.54 -2.30 5.08
CA VAL A 121 9.24 -3.52 4.64
C VAL A 121 10.24 -3.14 3.56
N VAL A 122 11.50 -3.40 3.83
CA VAL A 122 12.58 -3.37 2.84
C VAL A 122 12.85 -4.81 2.40
N ASP A 123 12.38 -5.14 1.22
CA ASP A 123 12.43 -6.47 0.65
C ASP A 123 13.67 -6.61 -0.22
N THR A 124 14.53 -7.55 0.12
CA THR A 124 15.77 -7.87 -0.61
C THR A 124 15.66 -9.19 -1.37
N ALA A 125 14.45 -9.62 -1.76
CA ALA A 125 14.24 -10.86 -2.49
C ALA A 125 15.20 -10.99 -3.68
N HIS A 126 15.83 -12.16 -3.78
CA HIS A 126 16.84 -12.53 -4.80
C HIS A 126 18.17 -11.77 -4.71
N PHE A 127 18.30 -10.72 -3.94
CA PHE A 127 19.58 -10.06 -3.65
C PHE A 127 20.28 -10.81 -2.50
N ARG A 128 21.10 -11.83 -2.85
CA ARG A 128 21.72 -12.73 -1.87
C ARG A 128 23.12 -12.29 -1.44
N GLY A 129 23.89 -11.73 -2.36
CA GLY A 129 25.25 -11.24 -2.12
C GLY A 129 25.47 -9.77 -2.45
N ASN A 130 24.47 -9.14 -3.01
CA ASN A 130 24.43 -7.76 -3.50
C ASN A 130 23.34 -6.90 -2.82
N TYR A 131 22.83 -7.35 -1.68
CA TYR A 131 21.95 -6.54 -0.83
C TYR A 131 22.76 -5.51 -0.04
N PRO A 132 22.16 -4.39 0.43
CA PRO A 132 22.86 -3.41 1.26
C PRO A 132 23.20 -3.99 2.64
N GLN A 133 24.35 -3.59 3.20
CA GLN A 133 24.71 -4.01 4.57
C GLN A 133 23.72 -3.48 5.62
N ALA A 134 23.24 -2.26 5.41
CA ALA A 134 22.24 -1.64 6.27
C ALA A 134 21.35 -0.72 5.43
N VAL A 135 20.19 -0.39 5.98
CA VAL A 135 19.29 0.63 5.43
C VAL A 135 18.95 1.66 6.49
N SER A 136 18.58 2.86 6.05
CA SER A 136 17.86 3.83 6.88
C SER A 136 16.72 4.43 6.07
N VAL A 137 15.65 4.84 6.75
CA VAL A 137 14.52 5.50 6.11
C VAL A 137 14.17 6.74 6.89
N GLU A 138 13.98 7.82 6.16
CA GLU A 138 13.57 9.13 6.70
C GLU A 138 12.28 9.56 6.01
N GLY A 139 11.44 10.29 6.73
CA GLY A 139 10.19 10.84 6.23
C GLY A 139 10.13 12.35 6.37
N THR A 140 9.43 13.00 5.45
CA THR A 140 9.10 14.42 5.54
C THR A 140 7.68 14.68 5.06
N SER A 141 7.10 15.79 5.53
CA SER A 141 5.81 16.29 5.05
C SER A 141 6.05 17.61 4.34
N VAL A 142 5.88 17.59 3.01
CA VAL A 142 6.01 18.77 2.15
C VAL A 142 4.77 18.87 1.28
N ALA A 143 4.15 20.03 1.28
CA ALA A 143 2.95 20.30 0.48
C ALA A 143 3.27 20.40 -1.02
N GLY A 144 2.28 20.09 -1.85
CA GLY A 144 2.38 20.23 -3.29
C GLY A 144 3.20 19.13 -3.98
N SER A 145 4.02 19.54 -4.93
CA SER A 145 4.85 18.66 -5.75
C SER A 145 6.29 19.18 -5.82
N PRO A 146 7.05 19.07 -4.71
CA PRO A 146 8.43 19.56 -4.68
C PRO A 146 9.31 18.80 -5.68
N SER A 147 10.26 19.50 -6.28
CA SER A 147 11.28 18.86 -7.09
C SER A 147 12.24 18.03 -6.24
N PRO A 148 13.01 17.11 -6.85
CA PRO A 148 14.05 16.39 -6.10
C PRO A 148 15.09 17.31 -5.45
N GLU A 149 15.46 18.41 -6.11
CA GLU A 149 16.42 19.38 -5.61
C GLU A 149 15.87 20.14 -4.39
N GLU A 150 14.59 20.50 -4.41
CA GLU A 150 13.90 21.11 -3.28
C GLU A 150 13.86 20.16 -2.08
N LEU A 151 13.54 18.87 -2.31
CA LEU A 151 13.53 17.86 -1.25
C LEU A 151 14.91 17.58 -0.65
N LEU A 152 15.97 17.72 -1.42
CA LEU A 152 17.35 17.53 -0.97
C LEU A 152 17.96 18.80 -0.37
N GLY A 153 17.24 19.91 -0.41
CA GLY A 153 17.67 21.19 0.15
C GLY A 153 17.73 21.17 1.69
N ASP A 154 18.58 22.03 2.25
CA ASP A 154 18.82 22.11 3.69
C ASP A 154 17.60 22.59 4.50
N ASP A 155 16.63 23.22 3.86
CA ASP A 155 15.39 23.71 4.46
C ASP A 155 14.39 22.58 4.77
N VAL A 156 14.54 21.41 4.14
CA VAL A 156 13.65 20.26 4.35
C VAL A 156 14.07 19.47 5.57
N LYS A 157 13.18 19.41 6.55
CA LYS A 157 13.42 18.63 7.77
C LYS A 157 13.00 17.18 7.57
N TRP A 158 13.96 16.29 7.65
CA TRP A 158 13.75 14.85 7.62
C TRP A 158 13.66 14.25 9.02
N THR A 159 12.65 13.44 9.27
CA THR A 159 12.46 12.68 10.51
C THR A 159 12.90 11.25 10.27
N THR A 160 13.78 10.72 11.13
CA THR A 160 14.22 9.32 11.06
C THR A 160 13.06 8.38 11.43
N LEU A 161 12.66 7.54 10.50
CA LEU A 161 11.66 6.49 10.68
C LEU A 161 12.31 5.14 11.01
N VAL A 162 13.36 4.81 10.27
CA VAL A 162 14.22 3.64 10.51
C VAL A 162 15.66 4.15 10.62
N PRO A 163 16.29 4.09 11.80
CA PRO A 163 17.69 4.41 11.91
C PRO A 163 18.53 3.42 11.10
N ARG A 164 19.80 3.75 10.84
CA ARG A 164 20.69 2.83 10.11
C ARG A 164 20.72 1.47 10.81
N THR A 165 20.13 0.48 10.15
CA THR A 165 19.91 -0.87 10.69
C THR A 165 20.40 -1.91 9.69
N PRO A 166 21.20 -2.91 10.13
CA PRO A 166 21.59 -4.04 9.28
C PRO A 166 20.37 -4.77 8.73
N VAL A 167 20.48 -5.27 7.49
CA VAL A 167 19.41 -6.05 6.83
C VAL A 167 19.95 -7.40 6.36
N GLY A 168 19.03 -8.34 6.16
CA GLY A 168 19.33 -9.64 5.55
C GLY A 168 19.19 -9.60 4.04
N GLY A 169 19.97 -10.43 3.36
CA GLY A 169 19.80 -10.71 1.92
C GLY A 169 18.71 -11.74 1.69
N HIS A 170 18.01 -11.63 0.56
CA HIS A 170 16.88 -12.50 0.22
C HIS A 170 15.86 -12.61 1.38
N ALA A 171 15.48 -11.47 1.94
CA ALA A 171 14.69 -11.38 3.16
C ALA A 171 13.68 -10.24 3.08
N ALA A 172 12.57 -10.38 3.80
CA ALA A 172 11.64 -9.30 4.07
C ALA A 172 12.04 -8.64 5.40
N ASN A 173 12.70 -7.50 5.35
CA ASN A 173 13.16 -6.78 6.52
C ASN A 173 12.06 -5.81 6.97
N GLY A 174 11.35 -6.15 8.06
CA GLY A 174 10.21 -5.38 8.57
C GLY A 174 10.60 -4.48 9.74
N PHE A 175 10.09 -3.25 9.73
CA PHE A 175 10.36 -2.23 10.74
C PHE A 175 9.05 -1.60 11.20
N GLU A 176 8.76 -1.65 12.50
CA GLU A 176 7.67 -0.88 13.10
C GLU A 176 8.05 0.59 13.23
N VAL A 177 7.10 1.48 12.95
CA VAL A 177 7.26 2.93 13.06
C VAL A 177 6.24 3.48 14.06
N PRO A 178 6.64 3.74 15.31
CA PRO A 178 5.73 4.20 16.38
C PRO A 178 5.55 5.73 16.41
N LEU A 179 5.57 6.41 15.27
CA LEU A 179 5.45 7.86 15.18
C LEU A 179 4.04 8.26 14.77
N GLU A 180 3.42 9.15 15.55
CA GLU A 180 2.14 9.80 15.25
C GLU A 180 2.36 11.09 14.46
N GLN A 181 2.90 10.96 13.25
CA GLN A 181 3.18 12.08 12.35
C GLN A 181 2.79 11.69 10.93
N CYS A 182 2.20 12.64 10.19
CA CYS A 182 1.86 12.49 8.79
C CYS A 182 3.10 12.73 7.92
N PHE A 183 3.27 11.89 6.90
CA PHE A 183 4.35 12.00 5.92
C PHE A 183 3.81 11.98 4.49
N THR A 184 4.50 12.69 3.60
CA THR A 184 4.20 12.73 2.16
C THR A 184 5.32 12.14 1.31
N HIS A 185 6.55 12.19 1.79
CA HIS A 185 7.75 11.74 1.09
C HIS A 185 8.68 10.95 2.01
N LEU A 186 9.41 10.02 1.40
CA LEU A 186 10.46 9.24 2.08
C LEU A 186 11.78 9.39 1.33
N ARG A 187 12.87 9.30 2.10
CA ARG A 187 14.22 9.05 1.60
C ARG A 187 14.67 7.69 2.13
N VAL A 188 14.89 6.75 1.22
CA VAL A 188 15.36 5.41 1.52
C VAL A 188 16.84 5.36 1.20
N ASN A 189 17.68 5.09 2.20
CA ASN A 189 19.12 5.02 2.06
C ASN A 189 19.58 3.58 2.18
N GLN A 190 20.44 3.15 1.28
CA GLN A 190 21.16 1.87 1.37
C GLN A 190 22.66 2.13 1.61
N HIS A 191 23.20 1.45 2.60
CA HIS A 191 24.55 1.67 3.11
C HIS A 191 25.44 0.44 2.84
N PRO A 192 26.59 0.61 2.16
CA PRO A 192 26.97 1.79 1.36
C PRO A 192 26.31 1.82 -0.01
N ASP A 193 25.94 0.66 -0.55
CA ASP A 193 25.36 0.40 -1.87
C ASP A 193 24.63 -0.96 -1.84
N GLY A 194 23.99 -1.33 -2.95
CA GLY A 194 23.42 -2.68 -3.09
C GLY A 194 22.15 -2.71 -3.92
N GLY A 195 21.33 -3.70 -3.63
CA GLY A 195 20.04 -3.89 -4.28
C GLY A 195 18.89 -4.14 -3.29
N ILE A 196 17.78 -3.49 -3.54
CA ILE A 196 16.50 -3.64 -2.84
C ILE A 196 15.44 -4.02 -3.87
N ALA A 197 14.78 -5.16 -3.68
CA ALA A 197 13.77 -5.65 -4.60
C ALA A 197 12.50 -4.79 -4.54
N ARG A 198 11.96 -4.61 -3.33
CA ARG A 198 10.72 -3.85 -3.13
C ARG A 198 10.76 -3.03 -1.83
N LEU A 199 10.04 -1.93 -1.85
CA LEU A 199 9.70 -1.14 -0.68
C LEU A 199 8.19 -1.20 -0.47
N ARG A 200 7.76 -1.46 0.76
CA ARG A 200 6.35 -1.35 1.16
C ARG A 200 6.25 -0.49 2.41
N VAL A 201 5.28 0.40 2.45
CA VAL A 201 5.10 1.39 3.52
C VAL A 201 3.65 1.32 3.98
N TYR A 202 3.43 0.68 5.09
CA TYR A 202 2.08 0.45 5.62
C TYR A 202 1.69 1.55 6.61
N GLY A 203 0.49 2.07 6.46
CA GLY A 203 0.03 3.14 7.33
C GLY A 203 -1.43 3.54 7.13
N GLU A 204 -1.82 4.55 7.86
CA GLU A 204 -3.14 5.16 7.80
C GLU A 204 -3.09 6.35 6.84
N VAL A 205 -4.01 6.38 5.87
CA VAL A 205 -4.18 7.57 5.02
C VAL A 205 -4.78 8.70 5.84
N VAL A 206 -4.19 9.87 5.76
CA VAL A 206 -4.69 11.10 6.39
C VAL A 206 -4.93 12.12 5.27
N PRO A 207 -6.13 12.14 4.67
CA PRO A 207 -6.42 13.04 3.57
C PRO A 207 -6.50 14.49 4.06
N ASP A 208 -6.20 15.42 3.16
CA ASP A 208 -6.39 16.85 3.42
C ASP A 208 -7.90 17.18 3.49
N PRO A 209 -8.42 17.64 4.64
CA PRO A 209 -9.82 18.01 4.76
C PRO A 209 -10.26 19.11 3.79
N ALA A 210 -9.38 20.06 3.48
CA ALA A 210 -9.69 21.15 2.56
C ALA A 210 -9.89 20.64 1.12
N TRP A 211 -9.10 19.63 0.70
CA TRP A 211 -9.28 18.95 -0.58
C TRP A 211 -10.65 18.26 -0.67
N LEU A 212 -11.04 17.51 0.35
CA LEU A 212 -12.32 16.81 0.38
C LEU A 212 -13.52 17.77 0.43
N GLU A 213 -13.36 18.91 1.11
CA GLU A 213 -14.37 19.97 1.13
C GLU A 213 -14.61 20.57 -0.26
N VAL A 214 -13.53 20.86 -1.00
CA VAL A 214 -13.63 21.40 -2.38
C VAL A 214 -14.30 20.39 -3.32
N LEU A 215 -14.06 19.10 -3.17
CA LEU A 215 -14.73 18.06 -3.96
C LEU A 215 -16.24 18.01 -3.68
N GLY A 216 -16.64 18.27 -2.44
CA GLY A 216 -18.01 18.27 -1.97
C GLY A 216 -18.63 16.87 -1.93
N ALA A 217 -18.71 16.18 -3.07
CA ALA A 217 -19.14 14.78 -3.17
C ALA A 217 -18.00 13.92 -3.76
N PHE A 218 -17.63 12.87 -3.05
CA PHE A 218 -16.52 11.98 -3.42
C PHE A 218 -16.80 10.54 -2.95
N ASP A 219 -15.94 9.61 -3.29
CA ASP A 219 -16.01 8.23 -2.82
C ASP A 219 -15.50 8.14 -1.38
N VAL A 220 -16.42 8.01 -0.42
CA VAL A 220 -16.13 8.04 1.02
C VAL A 220 -15.55 6.73 1.56
N VAL A 221 -15.47 5.67 0.72
CA VAL A 221 -14.84 4.40 1.09
C VAL A 221 -13.50 4.18 0.39
N ALA A 222 -13.13 5.04 -0.55
CA ALA A 222 -11.89 4.89 -1.32
C ALA A 222 -10.63 4.94 -0.44
N LEU A 223 -9.64 4.10 -0.76
CA LEU A 223 -8.36 4.04 -0.05
C LEU A 223 -7.64 5.39 -0.04
N GLU A 224 -7.61 6.07 -1.18
CA GLU A 224 -6.95 7.37 -1.33
C GLU A 224 -7.58 8.48 -0.48
N ASN A 225 -8.82 8.30 -0.07
CA ASN A 225 -9.53 9.23 0.81
C ASN A 225 -9.52 8.81 2.28
N GLY A 226 -8.88 7.69 2.62
CA GLY A 226 -8.79 7.20 3.99
C GLY A 226 -9.80 6.10 4.37
N GLY A 227 -10.59 5.62 3.40
CA GLY A 227 -11.40 4.42 3.60
C GLY A 227 -10.54 3.16 3.73
N ARG A 228 -11.04 2.14 4.42
CA ARG A 228 -10.33 0.86 4.57
C ARG A 228 -11.27 -0.31 4.69
N ALA A 229 -10.86 -1.46 4.16
CA ALA A 229 -11.50 -2.73 4.48
C ALA A 229 -11.01 -3.19 5.86
N GLU A 230 -11.94 -3.46 6.79
CA GLU A 230 -11.62 -3.87 8.15
C GLU A 230 -11.63 -5.37 8.33
N ASP A 231 -12.57 -6.03 7.65
CA ASP A 231 -12.79 -7.46 7.83
C ASP A 231 -13.56 -8.04 6.63
N ALA A 232 -13.40 -9.31 6.37
CA ALA A 232 -14.13 -10.01 5.32
C ALA A 232 -14.34 -11.49 5.69
N SER A 233 -15.44 -12.06 5.22
CA SER A 233 -15.74 -13.47 5.46
C SER A 233 -14.76 -14.43 4.80
N ASN A 234 -14.12 -14.00 3.73
CA ASN A 234 -13.25 -14.84 2.90
C ASN A 234 -12.20 -14.01 2.16
N LEU A 235 -10.93 -14.42 2.25
CA LEU A 235 -9.79 -13.78 1.59
C LEU A 235 -9.00 -14.78 0.73
N PHE A 236 -9.66 -15.82 0.22
CA PHE A 236 -9.00 -16.97 -0.38
C PHE A 236 -8.18 -16.60 -1.63
N TYR A 237 -8.76 -15.85 -2.56
CA TYR A 237 -8.07 -15.47 -3.81
C TYR A 237 -7.40 -14.10 -3.74
N SER A 238 -7.97 -13.15 -2.99
CA SER A 238 -7.51 -11.77 -3.03
C SER A 238 -7.93 -10.96 -1.78
N PRO A 239 -7.20 -9.89 -1.45
CA PRO A 239 -7.54 -9.03 -0.33
C PRO A 239 -8.80 -8.20 -0.60
N ALA A 240 -9.61 -7.99 0.43
CA ALA A 240 -10.83 -7.19 0.36
C ALA A 240 -10.56 -5.71 -0.02
N SER A 241 -9.39 -5.17 0.34
CA SER A 241 -8.96 -3.81 0.01
C SER A 241 -8.84 -3.55 -1.50
N ASN A 242 -8.77 -4.59 -2.33
CA ASN A 242 -8.80 -4.43 -3.78
C ASN A 242 -10.09 -3.74 -4.25
N THR A 243 -11.22 -3.97 -3.57
CA THR A 243 -12.52 -3.41 -3.95
C THR A 243 -12.60 -1.89 -3.85
N ILE A 244 -11.74 -1.28 -3.06
CA ILE A 244 -11.72 0.17 -2.80
C ILE A 244 -10.44 0.86 -3.31
N GLN A 245 -9.65 0.17 -4.15
CA GLN A 245 -8.51 0.74 -4.86
C GLN A 245 -8.95 1.83 -5.83
N PRO A 246 -8.11 2.85 -6.12
CA PRO A 246 -8.37 3.86 -7.14
C PRO A 246 -8.65 3.26 -8.53
N GLY A 247 -9.48 3.94 -9.29
CA GLY A 247 -9.78 3.57 -10.67
C GLY A 247 -10.56 2.24 -10.81
N ARG A 248 -10.72 1.79 -12.05
CA ARG A 248 -11.35 0.51 -12.37
C ARG A 248 -10.36 -0.63 -12.24
N SER A 249 -10.89 -1.82 -12.01
CA SER A 249 -10.12 -3.06 -12.13
C SER A 249 -9.52 -3.19 -13.53
N ARG A 250 -8.35 -3.76 -13.64
CA ARG A 250 -7.61 -3.96 -14.92
C ARG A 250 -7.54 -5.42 -15.34
N LYS A 251 -7.82 -6.32 -14.39
CA LYS A 251 -7.80 -7.77 -14.56
C LYS A 251 -8.59 -8.44 -13.44
N MET A 252 -8.85 -9.72 -13.55
CA MET A 252 -9.72 -10.46 -12.62
C MET A 252 -9.20 -10.45 -11.18
N ASP A 253 -7.89 -10.64 -10.97
CA ASP A 253 -7.27 -10.69 -9.65
C ASP A 253 -7.02 -9.30 -9.00
N ASP A 254 -7.43 -8.23 -9.67
CA ASP A 254 -7.43 -6.85 -9.18
C ASP A 254 -8.75 -6.49 -8.45
N GLY A 255 -9.61 -7.48 -8.23
CA GLY A 255 -10.82 -7.41 -7.43
C GLY A 255 -10.73 -8.28 -6.17
N TRP A 256 -11.86 -8.49 -5.54
CA TRP A 256 -12.04 -9.45 -4.46
C TRP A 256 -12.90 -10.61 -4.94
N GLU A 257 -12.40 -11.83 -4.78
CA GLU A 257 -13.09 -13.05 -5.16
C GLU A 257 -12.98 -14.06 -4.02
N THR A 258 -14.11 -14.68 -3.66
CA THR A 258 -14.19 -15.69 -2.63
C THR A 258 -14.10 -17.10 -3.22
N ARG A 259 -13.75 -18.08 -2.40
CA ARG A 259 -13.95 -19.49 -2.77
C ARG A 259 -15.43 -19.79 -2.89
N ARG A 260 -15.76 -20.81 -3.67
CA ARG A 260 -17.16 -21.28 -3.84
C ARG A 260 -17.70 -21.81 -2.52
N ARG A 261 -18.84 -21.26 -2.09
CA ARG A 261 -19.58 -21.77 -0.93
C ARG A 261 -20.32 -23.06 -1.27
N ARG A 262 -20.48 -23.91 -0.26
CA ARG A 262 -21.24 -25.16 -0.37
C ARG A 262 -22.29 -25.29 0.73
N ASP A 263 -22.58 -24.18 1.41
CA ASP A 263 -23.58 -24.02 2.47
C ASP A 263 -24.64 -22.99 2.09
N GLN A 264 -25.59 -22.71 2.98
CA GLN A 264 -26.65 -21.72 2.83
C GLN A 264 -26.22 -20.28 3.21
N GLY A 265 -24.94 -20.07 3.51
CA GLY A 265 -24.40 -18.75 3.89
C GLY A 265 -24.17 -17.82 2.73
N HIS A 266 -23.54 -16.70 3.02
CA HIS A 266 -23.11 -15.70 2.05
C HIS A 266 -21.79 -15.08 2.47
N ASP A 267 -21.12 -14.40 1.55
CA ASP A 267 -19.85 -13.73 1.81
C ASP A 267 -20.04 -12.22 1.94
N TRP A 268 -19.12 -11.55 2.65
CA TRP A 268 -19.26 -10.15 2.98
C TRP A 268 -17.90 -9.47 3.24
N ILE A 269 -17.87 -8.14 3.09
CA ILE A 269 -16.78 -7.26 3.50
C ILE A 269 -17.35 -6.13 4.36
N ARG A 270 -16.62 -5.78 5.43
CA ARG A 270 -16.82 -4.57 6.23
C ARG A 270 -15.78 -3.52 5.90
N TYR A 271 -16.23 -2.30 5.84
CA TYR A 271 -15.41 -1.13 5.56
C TYR A 271 -15.60 -0.07 6.63
N ARG A 272 -14.51 0.63 6.96
CA ARG A 272 -14.56 1.92 7.63
C ARG A 272 -14.50 3.00 6.56
N LEU A 273 -15.39 3.97 6.65
CA LEU A 273 -15.37 5.16 5.80
C LEU A 273 -14.30 6.14 6.29
N VAL A 274 -13.94 7.12 5.44
CA VAL A 274 -12.97 8.17 5.78
C VAL A 274 -13.30 8.86 7.12
N ALA A 275 -14.55 9.16 7.35
CA ALA A 275 -15.15 9.67 8.59
C ALA A 275 -16.67 9.48 8.52
N GLN A 276 -17.41 10.01 9.47
CA GLN A 276 -18.87 10.00 9.38
C GLN A 276 -19.32 10.72 8.10
N SER A 277 -19.98 9.98 7.23
CA SER A 277 -20.31 10.40 5.87
C SER A 277 -21.79 10.22 5.57
N ARG A 278 -22.29 11.03 4.64
CA ARG A 278 -23.64 10.98 4.09
C ARG A 278 -23.59 10.43 2.68
N ILE A 279 -23.90 9.15 2.52
CA ILE A 279 -23.87 8.41 1.26
C ILE A 279 -25.13 8.71 0.47
N ARG A 280 -25.00 8.95 -0.84
CA ARG A 280 -26.09 9.29 -1.77
C ARG A 280 -26.21 8.33 -2.94
N ALA A 281 -25.10 7.69 -3.33
CA ALA A 281 -25.08 6.74 -4.43
C ALA A 281 -24.06 5.62 -4.18
N ILE A 282 -24.32 4.48 -4.79
CA ILE A 282 -23.50 3.28 -4.69
C ILE A 282 -23.14 2.84 -6.10
N GLU A 283 -21.87 2.44 -6.30
CA GLU A 283 -21.44 1.76 -7.49
C GLU A 283 -20.82 0.41 -7.11
N ILE A 284 -21.26 -0.68 -7.74
CA ILE A 284 -20.71 -2.02 -7.60
C ILE A 284 -20.26 -2.48 -8.99
N ASP A 285 -18.96 -2.64 -9.16
CA ASP A 285 -18.36 -3.09 -10.44
C ASP A 285 -17.96 -4.56 -10.34
N THR A 286 -18.35 -5.35 -11.34
CA THR A 286 -17.97 -6.74 -11.50
C THR A 286 -17.05 -6.93 -12.72
N ALA A 287 -16.37 -5.87 -13.16
CA ALA A 287 -15.48 -5.90 -14.33
C ALA A 287 -14.48 -7.05 -14.23
N TYR A 288 -14.25 -7.74 -15.36
CA TYR A 288 -13.40 -8.92 -15.52
C TYR A 288 -13.87 -10.19 -14.79
N LEU A 289 -14.92 -10.13 -13.97
CA LEU A 289 -15.52 -11.29 -13.32
C LEU A 289 -16.69 -11.79 -14.19
N LYS A 290 -16.42 -12.74 -15.08
CA LYS A 290 -17.40 -13.21 -16.09
C LYS A 290 -18.22 -14.40 -15.59
N GLY A 291 -17.56 -15.47 -15.17
CA GLY A 291 -18.21 -16.68 -14.66
C GLY A 291 -18.20 -16.81 -13.14
N ASN A 292 -17.58 -15.86 -12.45
CA ASN A 292 -17.30 -15.86 -11.01
C ASN A 292 -17.74 -14.57 -10.31
N SER A 293 -18.50 -13.71 -10.97
CA SER A 293 -19.09 -12.53 -10.33
C SER A 293 -20.13 -12.93 -9.29
N ALA A 294 -20.31 -12.10 -8.26
CA ALA A 294 -21.43 -12.23 -7.33
C ALA A 294 -22.78 -12.18 -8.08
N GLY A 295 -23.73 -13.05 -7.69
CA GLY A 295 -25.05 -13.08 -8.29
C GLY A 295 -25.96 -11.96 -7.81
N TRP A 296 -25.86 -11.60 -6.53
CA TRP A 296 -26.58 -10.51 -5.88
C TRP A 296 -25.69 -9.84 -4.84
N ALA A 297 -26.00 -8.59 -4.54
CA ALA A 297 -25.40 -7.89 -3.41
C ALA A 297 -26.44 -7.07 -2.66
N SER A 298 -26.15 -6.81 -1.38
CA SER A 298 -26.82 -5.79 -0.58
C SER A 298 -25.77 -4.91 0.11
N VAL A 299 -26.15 -3.70 0.47
CA VAL A 299 -25.27 -2.77 1.19
C VAL A 299 -25.97 -2.26 2.43
N SER A 300 -25.27 -2.30 3.56
CA SER A 300 -25.72 -1.76 4.84
C SER A 300 -24.70 -0.76 5.37
N VAL A 301 -25.17 0.18 6.19
CA VAL A 301 -24.32 1.13 6.92
C VAL A 301 -24.64 1.10 8.41
N ARG A 302 -23.66 1.50 9.21
CA ARG A 302 -23.86 1.78 10.65
C ARG A 302 -23.07 3.02 11.05
N ASP A 303 -23.49 3.64 12.13
CA ASP A 303 -22.78 4.77 12.73
C ASP A 303 -22.15 4.33 14.06
N GLY A 304 -20.84 4.54 14.19
CA GLY A 304 -20.05 4.05 15.32
C GLY A 304 -19.82 2.55 15.30
N ASP A 305 -18.92 2.07 16.19
CA ASP A 305 -18.53 0.66 16.27
C ASP A 305 -19.64 -0.25 16.85
N ALA A 306 -20.52 0.30 17.66
CA ALA A 306 -21.62 -0.41 18.34
C ALA A 306 -22.99 -0.15 17.70
N GLY A 307 -23.08 0.62 16.62
CA GLY A 307 -24.35 0.94 15.96
C GLY A 307 -24.96 -0.28 15.26
N ASP A 308 -26.29 -0.25 15.11
CA ASP A 308 -27.01 -1.26 14.33
C ASP A 308 -26.79 -1.06 12.82
N TRP A 309 -26.68 -2.19 12.09
CA TRP A 309 -26.63 -2.17 10.64
C TRP A 309 -27.99 -1.84 10.03
N ARG A 310 -28.04 -0.84 9.18
CA ARG A 310 -29.22 -0.42 8.42
C ARG A 310 -28.98 -0.66 6.94
N GLU A 311 -29.82 -1.48 6.33
CA GLU A 311 -29.76 -1.73 4.88
C GLU A 311 -30.09 -0.43 4.10
N ILE A 312 -29.27 -0.10 3.11
CA ILE A 312 -29.42 1.06 2.23
C ILE A 312 -29.54 0.67 0.75
N LEU A 313 -29.10 -0.50 0.37
CA LEU A 313 -29.34 -1.16 -0.90
C LEU A 313 -29.85 -2.58 -0.58
N PRO A 314 -31.13 -2.90 -0.87
CA PRO A 314 -31.65 -4.25 -0.67
C PRO A 314 -30.98 -5.23 -1.62
N ARG A 315 -31.13 -6.53 -1.34
CA ARG A 315 -30.54 -7.58 -2.17
C ARG A 315 -30.94 -7.42 -3.63
N THR A 316 -29.99 -6.96 -4.45
CA THR A 316 -30.15 -6.60 -5.83
C THR A 316 -29.32 -7.50 -6.71
N ARG A 317 -29.86 -7.92 -7.87
CA ARG A 317 -29.14 -8.78 -8.82
C ARG A 317 -28.00 -8.00 -9.47
N LEU A 318 -26.83 -8.67 -9.55
CA LEU A 318 -25.68 -8.20 -10.30
C LEU A 318 -25.53 -9.00 -11.61
N GLN A 319 -24.95 -8.36 -12.60
CA GLN A 319 -24.56 -8.97 -13.86
C GLN A 319 -23.04 -9.13 -13.92
N PRO A 320 -22.52 -10.17 -14.58
CA PRO A 320 -21.09 -10.32 -14.82
C PRO A 320 -20.52 -9.17 -15.65
N ASP A 321 -19.26 -8.82 -15.41
CA ASP A 321 -18.48 -7.85 -16.20
C ASP A 321 -19.19 -6.49 -16.40
N THR A 322 -19.92 -6.02 -15.39
CA THR A 322 -20.84 -4.88 -15.48
C THR A 322 -20.63 -3.92 -14.32
N ASN A 323 -20.74 -2.63 -14.60
CA ASN A 323 -20.78 -1.58 -13.58
C ASN A 323 -22.24 -1.25 -13.25
N HIS A 324 -22.64 -1.43 -11.99
CA HIS A 324 -23.97 -1.19 -11.46
C HIS A 324 -24.01 0.09 -10.66
N ARG A 325 -24.97 0.97 -10.92
CA ARG A 325 -25.11 2.27 -10.25
C ARG A 325 -26.47 2.43 -9.62
N PHE A 326 -26.50 2.82 -8.36
CA PHE A 326 -27.71 2.97 -7.56
C PHE A 326 -27.73 4.35 -6.92
N VAL A 327 -28.78 5.12 -7.17
CA VAL A 327 -29.06 6.37 -6.44
C VAL A 327 -29.94 6.01 -5.25
N LEU A 328 -29.53 6.42 -4.06
CA LEU A 328 -30.32 6.17 -2.86
C LEU A 328 -31.53 7.12 -2.81
N PRO A 329 -32.73 6.61 -2.51
CA PRO A 329 -33.93 7.46 -2.36
C PRO A 329 -33.74 8.55 -1.30
N GLU A 330 -33.05 8.19 -0.21
CA GLU A 330 -32.68 9.09 0.87
C GLU A 330 -31.19 8.89 1.20
N PRO A 331 -30.46 9.97 1.48
CA PRO A 331 -29.05 9.87 1.91
C PRO A 331 -28.92 9.06 3.20
N ALA A 332 -27.88 8.23 3.27
CA ALA A 332 -27.62 7.39 4.44
C ALA A 332 -26.36 7.87 5.19
N VAL A 333 -26.48 8.09 6.50
CA VAL A 333 -25.36 8.50 7.35
C VAL A 333 -24.76 7.28 8.04
N GLY A 334 -23.42 7.22 8.09
CA GLY A 334 -22.68 6.21 8.80
C GLY A 334 -21.16 6.44 8.78
N THR A 335 -20.48 5.70 9.61
CA THR A 335 -19.01 5.63 9.70
C THR A 335 -18.46 4.31 9.13
N HIS A 336 -19.34 3.32 8.94
CA HIS A 336 -19.00 2.00 8.40
C HIS A 336 -20.02 1.59 7.33
N ALA A 337 -19.54 0.78 6.39
CA ALA A 337 -20.36 0.11 5.41
C ALA A 337 -20.08 -1.39 5.41
N ARG A 338 -21.07 -2.17 4.99
CA ARG A 338 -20.94 -3.60 4.75
C ARG A 338 -21.56 -3.95 3.41
N VAL A 339 -20.85 -4.70 2.61
CA VAL A 339 -21.37 -5.31 1.39
C VAL A 339 -21.51 -6.80 1.65
N ASP A 340 -22.69 -7.32 1.41
CA ASP A 340 -22.97 -8.76 1.40
C ASP A 340 -23.18 -9.21 -0.03
N ILE A 341 -22.57 -10.32 -0.43
CA ILE A 341 -22.73 -10.95 -1.76
C ILE A 341 -23.34 -12.33 -1.62
N PHE A 342 -24.15 -12.74 -2.59
CA PHE A 342 -24.93 -13.97 -2.47
C PHE A 342 -24.82 -14.86 -3.71
N PRO A 343 -24.54 -16.20 -3.53
CA PRO A 343 -24.05 -16.79 -2.28
C PRO A 343 -22.56 -16.49 -2.06
N ASP A 344 -21.78 -16.37 -3.14
CA ASP A 344 -20.34 -16.18 -3.22
C ASP A 344 -19.98 -15.50 -4.54
N GLY A 345 -18.69 -15.44 -4.86
CA GLY A 345 -18.15 -14.91 -6.10
C GLY A 345 -17.29 -13.67 -5.82
N GLY A 346 -17.32 -12.73 -6.76
CA GLY A 346 -16.46 -11.55 -6.64
C GLY A 346 -17.14 -10.25 -7.04
N ILE A 347 -16.57 -9.17 -6.53
CA ILE A 347 -16.77 -7.80 -6.98
C ILE A 347 -15.41 -7.15 -7.23
N SER A 348 -15.31 -6.36 -8.29
CA SER A 348 -14.04 -5.71 -8.66
C SER A 348 -13.85 -4.40 -7.92
N ARG A 349 -14.92 -3.60 -7.82
CA ARG A 349 -14.89 -2.31 -7.09
C ARG A 349 -16.21 -2.05 -6.38
N LEU A 350 -16.10 -1.37 -5.25
CA LEU A 350 -17.17 -0.70 -4.53
C LEU A 350 -16.87 0.80 -4.50
N ARG A 351 -17.88 1.63 -4.77
CA ARG A 351 -17.82 3.08 -4.56
C ARG A 351 -19.04 3.53 -3.77
N LEU A 352 -18.80 4.36 -2.78
CA LEU A 352 -19.87 4.98 -1.97
C LEU A 352 -19.74 6.50 -2.12
N PHE A 353 -20.53 7.06 -3.02
CA PHE A 353 -20.47 8.49 -3.30
C PHE A 353 -21.31 9.28 -2.29
N GLY A 354 -20.67 10.25 -1.67
CA GLY A 354 -21.29 11.08 -0.64
C GLY A 354 -20.42 12.25 -0.22
N SER A 355 -20.74 12.83 0.90
CA SER A 355 -20.00 13.93 1.52
C SER A 355 -19.81 13.66 3.01
N LEU A 356 -18.85 14.31 3.64
CA LEU A 356 -18.75 14.30 5.10
C LEU A 356 -19.98 14.96 5.74
N THR A 357 -20.31 14.52 6.95
CA THR A 357 -21.18 15.29 7.85
C THR A 357 -20.34 16.36 8.56
N GLU A 358 -20.98 17.31 9.25
CA GLU A 358 -20.26 18.27 10.08
C GLU A 358 -19.38 17.57 11.13
N ALA A 359 -19.91 16.52 11.78
CA ALA A 359 -19.17 15.73 12.75
C ALA A 359 -17.99 15.00 12.08
N GLY A 360 -18.18 14.45 10.88
CA GLY A 360 -17.13 13.81 10.10
C GLY A 360 -16.02 14.79 9.69
N THR A 361 -16.37 15.98 9.22
CA THR A 361 -15.41 17.04 8.89
C THR A 361 -14.64 17.49 10.12
N ALA A 362 -15.31 17.69 11.26
CA ALA A 362 -14.65 18.07 12.50
C ALA A 362 -13.65 17.00 12.99
N ALA A 363 -14.05 15.72 12.97
CA ALA A 363 -13.20 14.62 13.38
C ALA A 363 -11.98 14.48 12.48
N LEU A 364 -12.16 14.53 11.15
CA LEU A 364 -11.05 14.44 10.19
C LEU A 364 -10.09 15.62 10.34
N SER A 365 -10.61 16.85 10.47
CA SER A 365 -9.80 18.05 10.66
C SER A 365 -9.02 18.02 11.99
N ALA A 366 -9.60 17.44 13.04
CA ALA A 366 -8.90 17.23 14.32
C ALA A 366 -7.73 16.25 14.14
N ARG A 367 -7.99 15.11 13.50
CA ARG A 367 -6.94 14.09 13.23
C ARG A 367 -5.82 14.66 12.36
N HIS A 368 -6.15 15.37 11.29
CA HIS A 368 -5.18 15.99 10.38
C HIS A 368 -4.25 16.96 11.14
N ARG A 369 -4.79 17.82 12.00
CA ARG A 369 -3.99 18.72 12.85
C ARG A 369 -3.14 17.98 13.88
N GLU A 370 -3.70 16.94 14.51
CA GLU A 370 -2.99 16.15 15.54
C GLU A 370 -1.69 15.54 15.00
N VAL A 371 -1.71 15.05 13.76
CA VAL A 371 -0.55 14.39 13.14
C VAL A 371 0.32 15.33 12.31
N GLY A 372 0.05 16.64 12.33
CA GLY A 372 0.84 17.64 11.60
C GLY A 372 0.68 17.56 10.08
N GLY A 373 -0.51 17.23 9.64
CA GLY A 373 -0.90 17.23 8.23
C GLY A 373 -1.23 18.64 7.70
#